data_6f6447e7df4f51d9834f4476e8406ee0
#
_entry.id   6f6447e7df4f51d9834f4476e8406ee0
#
_cell.length_a   1.000
_cell.length_b   1.000
_cell.length_c   1.000
_cell.angle_alpha   90.00
_cell.angle_beta   90.00
_cell.angle_gamma   90.00
#
_symmetry.space_group_name_H-M   'P 1'
#
loop_
_entity.id
_entity.type
_entity.pdbx_description
1 polymer ?
#
loop_
_entity_poly.entity_id
_entity_poly.type
_entity_poly.pdbx_seq_one_letter_code
_entity_poly.pdbx_strand_id
1 'polypeptide(L)'
;MFHRQREPLPELPPKQLELFSSDNVCGGNGAGHNRQTETIKIFWINLTKAQNRNVALSVGAKMVRDKRKRLDDAFVLVHSLIESSYPAPTGTARKLHGLLVHFEKDLRAHGLEFLDEITADHVLQHMWSARKTKHGYAQVSPRTAGNRQWGYRFFQMVMGSEGFNDGFDLSGDTVLRGEPESPRPLNLLELDSVIGMVDSTLISTGEDVLVALSMSGASANEAGLVRACDVDHANMVVHFHGENPRIAVLTEWACNRIALFLSENHRGNDQRLAVADFVTTENVARTVNTRLMNVMRMTGFRSGSGVTAKSIRLGAAMVVLEAQGLEAAALFLGNNSLDATARMLRYEWWVAK
;
A
#
# COMPACT_ATOMS: atom_id res chain seq x y z
N MET A 1 22.72 -15.45 33.02
CA MET A 1 21.50 -16.23 32.68
C MET A 1 20.31 -15.49 33.28
N PHE A 2 19.69 -14.59 32.56
CA PHE A 2 18.49 -13.86 33.02
C PHE A 2 17.27 -14.54 32.42
N HIS A 3 16.57 -15.35 33.23
CA HIS A 3 15.20 -15.75 32.92
C HIS A 3 14.30 -14.52 33.08
N ARG A 4 14.08 -13.77 31.98
CA ARG A 4 12.95 -12.85 31.96
C ARG A 4 11.67 -13.70 31.90
N GLN A 5 10.86 -13.59 32.96
CA GLN A 5 9.49 -14.09 32.95
C GLN A 5 8.77 -13.42 31.78
N ARG A 6 8.15 -14.23 30.91
CA ARG A 6 7.31 -13.75 29.82
C ARG A 6 6.08 -13.11 30.44
N GLU A 7 5.94 -11.78 30.33
CA GLU A 7 4.69 -11.13 30.65
C GLU A 7 3.63 -11.57 29.63
N PRO A 8 2.40 -11.90 30.09
CA PRO A 8 1.30 -12.18 29.16
C PRO A 8 0.98 -10.92 28.36
N LEU A 9 0.74 -11.10 27.06
CA LEU A 9 0.27 -10.02 26.20
C LEU A 9 -1.07 -9.51 26.75
N PRO A 10 -1.31 -8.18 26.75
CA PRO A 10 -2.57 -7.61 27.19
C PRO A 10 -3.71 -8.13 26.32
N GLU A 11 -4.80 -8.57 26.97
CA GLU A 11 -6.03 -8.98 26.28
C GLU A 11 -6.66 -7.77 25.57
N LEU A 12 -7.10 -7.97 24.34
CA LEU A 12 -7.81 -6.94 23.58
C LEU A 12 -9.13 -6.61 24.30
N PRO A 13 -9.51 -5.33 24.40
CA PRO A 13 -10.76 -4.97 25.04
C PRO A 13 -11.97 -5.57 24.33
N PRO A 14 -12.97 -6.12 25.07
CA PRO A 14 -14.10 -6.87 24.51
C PRO A 14 -14.91 -6.13 23.43
N LYS A 15 -14.95 -4.82 23.46
CA LYS A 15 -15.69 -4.00 22.48
C LYS A 15 -15.13 -4.06 21.05
N GLN A 16 -13.89 -4.51 20.84
CA GLN A 16 -13.34 -4.68 19.50
C GLN A 16 -13.75 -6.00 18.84
N LEU A 17 -14.19 -6.99 19.63
CA LEU A 17 -14.67 -8.27 19.13
C LEU A 17 -16.11 -8.21 18.59
N GLU A 18 -16.94 -7.26 19.04
CA GLU A 18 -18.32 -7.11 18.56
C GLU A 18 -18.45 -6.64 17.10
N LEU A 19 -17.39 -6.04 16.54
CA LEU A 19 -17.38 -5.57 15.14
C LEU A 19 -17.33 -6.70 14.09
N PHE A 20 -17.08 -7.93 14.51
CA PHE A 20 -17.01 -9.12 13.65
C PHE A 20 -18.13 -10.13 13.89
N SER A 21 -19.26 -9.70 14.45
CA SER A 21 -20.42 -10.58 14.55
C SER A 21 -20.91 -11.00 13.15
N SER A 22 -21.32 -12.24 13.05
CA SER A 22 -21.47 -13.07 11.85
C SER A 22 -22.43 -12.59 10.75
N ASP A 23 -23.06 -11.43 10.88
CA ASP A 23 -24.12 -11.01 9.97
C ASP A 23 -23.63 -10.24 8.73
N ASN A 24 -22.31 -9.97 8.60
CA ASN A 24 -21.71 -9.30 7.44
C ASN A 24 -20.83 -10.20 6.56
N VAL A 25 -20.84 -11.51 6.76
CA VAL A 25 -20.10 -12.47 5.93
C VAL A 25 -21.01 -12.99 4.82
N CYS A 26 -21.31 -12.15 3.84
CA CYS A 26 -21.81 -12.63 2.56
C CYS A 26 -20.68 -13.24 1.75
N GLY A 27 -20.85 -14.52 1.41
CA GLY A 27 -19.90 -15.37 0.71
C GLY A 27 -19.36 -14.79 -0.58
N GLY A 28 -18.07 -14.93 -0.79
CA GLY A 28 -17.39 -14.53 -2.03
C GLY A 28 -16.12 -15.30 -2.24
N ASN A 29 -16.20 -16.37 -3.01
CA ASN A 29 -15.05 -17.04 -3.61
C ASN A 29 -14.26 -16.09 -4.50
N GLY A 30 -12.94 -15.97 -4.31
CA GLY A 30 -12.06 -15.33 -5.29
C GLY A 30 -11.51 -13.95 -4.94
N ALA A 31 -11.05 -13.69 -3.72
CA ALA A 31 -10.66 -12.37 -3.20
C ALA A 31 -9.37 -11.73 -3.77
N GLY A 32 -8.60 -12.42 -4.61
CA GLY A 32 -7.38 -11.85 -5.23
C GLY A 32 -7.67 -10.99 -6.48
N HIS A 33 -8.73 -11.30 -7.19
CA HIS A 33 -9.18 -10.58 -8.40
C HIS A 33 -10.02 -9.35 -8.05
N ASN A 34 -10.57 -9.28 -6.83
CA ASN A 34 -11.67 -8.40 -6.47
C ASN A 34 -11.27 -6.94 -6.25
N ARG A 35 -10.09 -6.63 -5.65
CA ARG A 35 -9.74 -5.22 -5.38
C ARG A 35 -9.45 -4.40 -6.64
N GLN A 36 -8.78 -4.97 -7.62
CA GLN A 36 -8.58 -4.28 -8.89
C GLN A 36 -9.89 -4.22 -9.69
N THR A 37 -10.69 -5.29 -9.63
CA THR A 37 -12.01 -5.36 -10.28
C THR A 37 -13.02 -4.45 -9.56
N GLU A 38 -12.97 -4.31 -8.24
CA GLU A 38 -13.81 -3.36 -7.50
C GLU A 38 -13.37 -1.91 -7.71
N THR A 39 -12.08 -1.63 -7.73
CA THR A 39 -11.58 -0.30 -8.10
C THR A 39 -12.00 0.05 -9.53
N ILE A 40 -11.95 -0.89 -10.45
CA ILE A 40 -12.45 -0.74 -11.81
C ILE A 40 -13.98 -0.62 -11.84
N LYS A 41 -14.73 -1.38 -11.03
CA LYS A 41 -16.20 -1.27 -10.92
C LYS A 41 -16.64 0.05 -10.32
N ILE A 42 -16.00 0.52 -9.25
CA ILE A 42 -16.27 1.83 -8.64
C ILE A 42 -15.92 2.95 -9.63
N PHE A 43 -14.83 2.81 -10.35
CA PHE A 43 -14.47 3.70 -11.45
C PHE A 43 -15.54 3.70 -12.55
N TRP A 44 -16.04 2.51 -12.94
CA TRP A 44 -17.12 2.37 -13.93
C TRP A 44 -18.42 3.02 -13.49
N ILE A 45 -18.81 2.85 -12.23
CA ILE A 45 -20.01 3.49 -11.66
C ILE A 45 -19.85 5.02 -11.66
N ASN A 46 -18.65 5.51 -11.37
CA ASN A 46 -18.36 6.95 -11.41
C ASN A 46 -18.22 7.47 -12.85
N LEU A 47 -17.68 6.67 -13.77
CA LEU A 47 -17.61 6.98 -15.21
C LEU A 47 -19.01 7.10 -15.82
N THR A 48 -19.91 6.14 -15.52
CA THR A 48 -21.32 6.20 -15.99
C THR A 48 -22.06 7.40 -15.41
N LYS A 49 -21.76 7.81 -14.19
CA LYS A 49 -22.30 9.03 -13.59
C LYS A 49 -21.71 10.32 -14.18
N ALA A 50 -20.45 10.30 -14.59
CA ALA A 50 -19.78 11.41 -15.25
C ALA A 50 -20.21 11.58 -16.72
N GLN A 51 -20.46 10.48 -17.43
CA GLN A 51 -20.99 10.45 -18.80
C GLN A 51 -22.40 11.08 -18.89
N ASN A 52 -23.18 11.02 -17.81
CA ASN A 52 -24.47 11.72 -17.73
C ASN A 52 -24.35 13.24 -17.53
N ARG A 53 -23.16 13.80 -17.43
CA ARG A 53 -22.92 15.25 -17.32
C ARG A 53 -22.03 15.73 -18.47
N ASN A 54 -22.66 15.99 -19.62
CA ASN A 54 -22.33 16.94 -20.69
C ASN A 54 -20.87 17.26 -21.09
N VAL A 55 -19.82 16.67 -20.49
CA VAL A 55 -18.42 16.95 -20.86
C VAL A 55 -17.96 16.04 -22.01
N ALA A 56 -18.45 14.81 -22.10
CA ALA A 56 -18.13 13.87 -23.17
C ALA A 56 -18.68 14.30 -24.54
N LEU A 57 -19.78 15.06 -24.58
CA LEU A 57 -20.44 15.45 -25.82
C LEU A 57 -19.66 16.48 -26.65
N SER A 58 -18.82 17.31 -26.05
CA SER A 58 -18.08 18.34 -26.79
C SER A 58 -16.78 17.82 -27.42
N VAL A 59 -16.16 16.81 -26.83
CA VAL A 59 -14.92 16.18 -27.34
C VAL A 59 -15.24 15.06 -28.33
N GLY A 60 -16.25 14.22 -28.01
CA GLY A 60 -16.66 13.11 -28.85
C GLY A 60 -17.22 13.51 -30.22
N ALA A 61 -17.91 14.67 -30.30
CA ALA A 61 -18.48 15.15 -31.56
C ALA A 61 -17.41 15.56 -32.61
N LYS A 62 -16.19 15.85 -32.20
CA LYS A 62 -15.08 16.21 -33.10
C LYS A 62 -14.33 14.98 -33.64
N MET A 63 -14.36 13.84 -32.91
CA MET A 63 -13.61 12.62 -33.25
C MET A 63 -14.30 11.74 -34.33
N VAL A 64 -15.57 11.97 -34.65
CA VAL A 64 -16.34 11.09 -35.55
C VAL A 64 -15.97 11.23 -37.05
N ARG A 65 -15.21 12.26 -37.44
CA ARG A 65 -14.91 12.54 -38.86
C ARG A 65 -13.61 11.92 -39.39
N ASP A 66 -12.67 11.55 -38.56
CA ASP A 66 -11.42 10.94 -39.01
C ASP A 66 -11.47 9.42 -38.75
N LYS A 67 -11.29 8.61 -39.79
CA LYS A 67 -11.32 7.13 -39.69
C LYS A 67 -10.18 6.58 -38.82
N ARG A 68 -9.16 7.39 -38.57
CA ARG A 68 -8.01 7.03 -37.73
C ARG A 68 -7.94 7.97 -36.53
N LYS A 69 -8.04 7.42 -35.32
CA LYS A 69 -7.91 8.18 -34.09
C LYS A 69 -6.42 8.46 -33.80
N ARG A 70 -6.08 9.73 -33.59
CA ARG A 70 -4.71 10.11 -33.23
C ARG A 70 -4.38 9.70 -31.80
N LEU A 71 -3.13 9.32 -31.62
CA LEU A 71 -2.62 8.90 -30.32
C LEU A 71 -2.72 10.04 -29.28
N ASP A 72 -2.42 11.27 -29.71
CA ASP A 72 -2.49 12.47 -28.86
C ASP A 72 -3.89 12.69 -28.29
N ASP A 73 -4.90 12.59 -29.13
CA ASP A 73 -6.30 12.80 -28.73
C ASP A 73 -6.75 11.72 -27.75
N ALA A 74 -6.28 10.48 -27.95
CA ALA A 74 -6.57 9.37 -27.06
C ALA A 74 -5.98 9.57 -25.67
N PHE A 75 -4.71 9.97 -25.58
CA PHE A 75 -4.06 10.21 -24.28
C PHE A 75 -4.64 11.44 -23.57
N VAL A 76 -4.96 12.52 -24.28
CA VAL A 76 -5.67 13.67 -23.72
C VAL A 76 -7.00 13.24 -23.11
N LEU A 77 -7.78 12.41 -23.80
CA LEU A 77 -9.06 11.91 -23.28
C LEU A 77 -8.85 11.08 -22.01
N VAL A 78 -7.90 10.13 -22.04
CA VAL A 78 -7.64 9.24 -20.89
C VAL A 78 -7.15 10.02 -19.67
N HIS A 79 -6.28 11.00 -19.85
CA HIS A 79 -5.82 11.87 -18.76
C HIS A 79 -6.95 12.72 -18.19
N SER A 80 -7.78 13.33 -19.04
CA SER A 80 -8.95 14.11 -18.61
C SER A 80 -9.96 13.27 -17.81
N LEU A 81 -10.14 12.00 -18.20
CA LEU A 81 -10.99 11.07 -17.46
C LEU A 81 -10.43 10.73 -16.08
N ILE A 82 -9.11 10.55 -15.95
CA ILE A 82 -8.48 10.34 -14.65
C ILE A 82 -8.69 11.58 -13.76
N GLU A 83 -8.44 12.76 -14.26
CA GLU A 83 -8.60 14.01 -13.52
C GLU A 83 -10.05 14.24 -13.07
N SER A 84 -11.01 13.99 -13.94
CA SER A 84 -12.43 14.16 -13.62
C SER A 84 -12.96 13.11 -12.63
N SER A 85 -12.41 11.89 -12.68
CA SER A 85 -12.84 10.77 -11.82
C SER A 85 -12.25 10.82 -10.43
N TYR A 86 -11.13 11.51 -10.26
CA TYR A 86 -10.42 11.65 -8.99
C TYR A 86 -10.24 13.14 -8.67
N PRO A 87 -11.26 13.80 -8.09
CA PRO A 87 -11.23 15.25 -7.82
C PRO A 87 -10.11 15.66 -6.84
N ALA A 88 -9.58 14.71 -6.07
CA ALA A 88 -8.33 14.88 -5.34
C ALA A 88 -7.29 13.89 -5.91
N PRO A 89 -6.02 14.27 -6.11
CA PRO A 89 -5.00 13.38 -6.68
C PRO A 89 -4.68 12.25 -5.70
N THR A 90 -5.47 11.18 -5.76
CA THR A 90 -5.23 9.97 -4.97
C THR A 90 -3.92 9.30 -5.41
N GLY A 91 -3.31 8.49 -4.55
CA GLY A 91 -2.12 7.71 -4.90
C GLY A 91 -2.34 6.82 -6.13
N THR A 92 -3.58 6.30 -6.30
CA THR A 92 -3.99 5.49 -7.45
C THR A 92 -4.04 6.32 -8.73
N ALA A 93 -4.66 7.52 -8.71
CA ALA A 93 -4.73 8.41 -9.86
C ALA A 93 -3.34 8.83 -10.35
N ARG A 94 -2.47 9.26 -9.41
CA ARG A 94 -1.08 9.61 -9.73
C ARG A 94 -0.28 8.44 -10.32
N LYS A 95 -0.46 7.25 -9.77
CA LYS A 95 0.20 6.05 -10.28
C LYS A 95 -0.27 5.73 -11.70
N LEU A 96 -1.59 5.79 -11.95
CA LEU A 96 -2.18 5.53 -13.25
C LEU A 96 -1.73 6.56 -14.29
N HIS A 97 -1.78 7.84 -13.94
CA HIS A 97 -1.26 8.91 -14.79
C HIS A 97 0.21 8.69 -15.17
N GLY A 98 1.07 8.38 -14.18
CA GLY A 98 2.47 8.09 -14.43
C GLY A 98 2.70 6.89 -15.35
N LEU A 99 1.90 5.83 -15.22
CA LEU A 99 1.98 4.65 -16.10
C LEU A 99 1.59 4.99 -17.54
N LEU A 100 0.55 5.80 -17.72
CA LEU A 100 0.08 6.22 -19.05
C LEU A 100 1.04 7.17 -19.73
N VAL A 101 1.61 8.13 -19.01
CA VAL A 101 2.68 9.01 -19.55
C VAL A 101 3.89 8.19 -20.03
N HIS A 102 4.26 7.14 -19.29
CA HIS A 102 5.33 6.25 -19.76
C HIS A 102 4.94 5.45 -21.01
N PHE A 103 3.70 4.97 -21.05
CA PHE A 103 3.20 4.23 -22.21
C PHE A 103 3.15 5.11 -23.46
N GLU A 104 2.59 6.31 -23.36
CA GLU A 104 2.58 7.31 -24.43
C GLU A 104 3.99 7.60 -24.95
N LYS A 105 4.93 7.84 -24.02
CA LYS A 105 6.32 8.11 -24.38
C LYS A 105 6.97 6.96 -25.16
N ASP A 106 6.71 5.73 -24.74
CA ASP A 106 7.25 4.54 -25.40
C ASP A 106 6.66 4.40 -26.82
N LEU A 107 5.35 4.60 -26.99
CA LEU A 107 4.70 4.56 -28.33
C LEU A 107 5.24 5.65 -29.25
N ARG A 108 5.42 6.86 -28.76
CA ARG A 108 6.03 7.97 -29.54
C ARG A 108 7.48 7.69 -29.91
N ALA A 109 8.23 7.02 -29.04
CA ALA A 109 9.61 6.61 -29.35
C ALA A 109 9.68 5.60 -30.51
N HIS A 110 8.60 4.86 -30.77
CA HIS A 110 8.44 3.98 -31.92
C HIS A 110 7.89 4.71 -33.18
N GLY A 111 7.64 6.00 -33.10
CA GLY A 111 7.13 6.80 -34.18
C GLY A 111 5.64 6.62 -34.48
N LEU A 112 4.87 6.06 -33.57
CA LEU A 112 3.44 5.84 -33.76
C LEU A 112 2.67 7.16 -33.61
N GLU A 113 1.75 7.42 -34.52
CA GLU A 113 0.88 8.59 -34.54
C GLU A 113 -0.59 8.24 -34.31
N PHE A 114 -0.99 7.02 -34.62
CA PHE A 114 -2.38 6.57 -34.61
C PHE A 114 -2.59 5.35 -33.72
N LEU A 115 -3.80 5.20 -33.14
CA LEU A 115 -4.15 4.09 -32.26
C LEU A 115 -4.10 2.73 -32.95
N ASP A 116 -4.50 2.67 -34.22
CA ASP A 116 -4.51 1.45 -35.04
C ASP A 116 -3.13 0.92 -35.40
N GLU A 117 -2.07 1.70 -35.13
CA GLU A 117 -0.68 1.28 -35.28
C GLU A 117 -0.14 0.54 -34.03
N ILE A 118 -0.88 0.58 -32.91
CA ILE A 118 -0.48 -0.14 -31.70
C ILE A 118 -0.63 -1.64 -31.94
N THR A 119 0.47 -2.36 -31.82
CA THR A 119 0.51 -3.82 -31.94
C THR A 119 0.76 -4.47 -30.57
N ALA A 120 0.51 -5.78 -30.50
CA ALA A 120 0.86 -6.61 -29.36
C ALA A 120 2.32 -6.43 -28.94
N ASP A 121 3.22 -6.40 -29.91
CA ASP A 121 4.67 -6.26 -29.67
C ASP A 121 5.00 -4.92 -29.01
N HIS A 122 4.38 -3.83 -29.41
CA HIS A 122 4.56 -2.52 -28.78
C HIS A 122 4.14 -2.56 -27.31
N VAL A 123 3.03 -3.21 -26.99
CA VAL A 123 2.53 -3.34 -25.62
C VAL A 123 3.44 -4.25 -24.79
N LEU A 124 3.83 -5.41 -25.31
CA LEU A 124 4.76 -6.32 -24.63
C LEU A 124 6.12 -5.66 -24.41
N GLN A 125 6.63 -4.95 -25.39
CA GLN A 125 7.87 -4.21 -25.29
C GLN A 125 7.76 -3.11 -24.22
N HIS A 126 6.66 -2.35 -24.17
CA HIS A 126 6.42 -1.39 -23.09
C HIS A 126 6.41 -2.07 -21.72
N MET A 127 5.71 -3.21 -21.57
CA MET A 127 5.63 -3.91 -20.30
C MET A 127 7.01 -4.32 -19.78
N TRP A 128 7.91 -4.76 -20.66
CA TRP A 128 9.23 -5.31 -20.32
C TRP A 128 10.40 -4.38 -20.61
N SER A 129 10.18 -3.17 -21.16
CA SER A 129 11.25 -2.22 -21.45
C SER A 129 12.06 -1.87 -20.21
N ALA A 130 13.38 -1.97 -20.32
CA ALA A 130 14.29 -1.67 -19.22
C ALA A 130 14.14 -0.21 -18.77
N ARG A 131 14.17 0.00 -17.46
CA ARG A 131 14.07 1.34 -16.87
C ARG A 131 15.45 1.96 -16.78
N LYS A 132 15.60 3.19 -17.30
CA LYS A 132 16.81 3.99 -17.08
C LYS A 132 16.89 4.39 -15.60
N THR A 133 17.97 4.04 -14.95
CA THR A 133 18.29 4.44 -13.56
C THR A 133 19.55 5.29 -13.56
N LYS A 134 19.87 5.90 -12.44
CA LYS A 134 21.13 6.65 -12.28
C LYS A 134 22.39 5.77 -12.42
N HIS A 135 22.24 4.46 -12.36
CA HIS A 135 23.33 3.47 -12.49
C HIS A 135 23.27 2.67 -13.81
N GLY A 136 22.51 3.12 -14.79
CA GLY A 136 22.32 2.44 -16.07
C GLY A 136 20.89 1.91 -16.26
N TYR A 137 20.73 0.86 -17.09
CA TYR A 137 19.44 0.24 -17.34
C TYR A 137 19.23 -0.93 -16.39
N ALA A 138 18.10 -0.94 -15.68
CA ALA A 138 17.70 -2.05 -14.83
C ALA A 138 16.60 -2.87 -15.51
N GLN A 139 16.71 -4.20 -15.40
CA GLN A 139 15.62 -5.10 -15.82
C GLN A 139 14.34 -4.78 -15.07
N VAL A 140 13.22 -4.93 -15.75
CA VAL A 140 11.89 -4.70 -15.18
C VAL A 140 11.53 -5.89 -14.30
N SER A 141 11.17 -5.61 -13.06
CA SER A 141 10.62 -6.65 -12.18
C SER A 141 9.21 -7.07 -12.64
N PRO A 142 8.78 -8.33 -12.40
CA PRO A 142 7.42 -8.78 -12.69
C PRO A 142 6.34 -7.85 -12.12
N ARG A 143 6.58 -7.29 -10.93
CA ARG A 143 5.68 -6.30 -10.32
C ARG A 143 5.56 -5.02 -11.15
N THR A 144 6.67 -4.55 -11.72
CA THR A 144 6.65 -3.35 -12.56
C THR A 144 5.94 -3.64 -13.87
N ALA A 145 6.21 -4.79 -14.50
CA ALA A 145 5.50 -5.23 -15.70
C ALA A 145 3.99 -5.37 -15.45
N GLY A 146 3.57 -5.98 -14.32
CA GLY A 146 2.17 -6.07 -13.92
C GLY A 146 1.50 -4.71 -13.66
N ASN A 147 2.23 -3.73 -13.13
CA ASN A 147 1.72 -2.36 -13.01
C ASN A 147 1.53 -1.70 -14.39
N ARG A 148 2.47 -1.89 -15.32
CA ARG A 148 2.36 -1.36 -16.69
C ARG A 148 1.20 -2.02 -17.44
N GLN A 149 1.01 -3.34 -17.27
CA GLN A 149 -0.14 -4.06 -17.79
C GLN A 149 -1.47 -3.50 -17.24
N TRP A 150 -1.51 -3.16 -15.96
CA TRP A 150 -2.69 -2.51 -15.37
C TRP A 150 -2.98 -1.15 -15.98
N GLY A 151 -1.97 -0.32 -16.23
CA GLY A 151 -2.11 0.96 -16.92
C GLY A 151 -2.62 0.79 -18.35
N TYR A 152 -2.09 -0.20 -19.08
CA TYR A 152 -2.55 -0.51 -20.43
C TYR A 152 -4.01 -1.01 -20.47
N ARG A 153 -4.40 -1.92 -19.57
CA ARG A 153 -5.80 -2.38 -19.46
C ARG A 153 -6.76 -1.24 -19.16
N PHE A 154 -6.34 -0.28 -18.34
CA PHE A 154 -7.12 0.93 -18.13
C PHE A 154 -7.28 1.74 -19.43
N PHE A 155 -6.21 1.92 -20.17
CA PHE A 155 -6.23 2.57 -21.48
C PHE A 155 -7.17 1.85 -22.46
N GLN A 156 -7.06 0.53 -22.61
CA GLN A 156 -7.96 -0.28 -23.43
C GLN A 156 -9.44 -0.11 -23.04
N MET A 157 -9.73 -0.14 -21.75
CA MET A 157 -11.08 0.03 -21.25
C MET A 157 -11.68 1.38 -21.64
N VAL A 158 -10.91 2.46 -21.49
CA VAL A 158 -11.35 3.81 -21.88
C VAL A 158 -11.53 3.90 -23.39
N MET A 159 -10.57 3.40 -24.16
CA MET A 159 -10.63 3.45 -25.61
C MET A 159 -11.74 2.54 -26.16
N GLY A 160 -12.00 1.40 -25.52
CA GLY A 160 -13.12 0.51 -25.86
C GLY A 160 -14.48 1.16 -25.65
N SER A 161 -14.64 2.01 -24.63
CA SER A 161 -15.87 2.78 -24.43
C SER A 161 -16.11 3.84 -25.53
N GLU A 162 -15.04 4.26 -26.20
CA GLU A 162 -15.06 5.18 -27.33
C GLU A 162 -15.13 4.44 -28.70
N GLY A 163 -15.40 3.13 -28.67
CA GLY A 163 -15.57 2.30 -29.87
C GLY A 163 -14.25 1.89 -30.52
N PHE A 164 -13.10 2.08 -29.85
CA PHE A 164 -11.83 1.53 -30.31
C PHE A 164 -11.62 0.14 -29.68
N ASN A 165 -11.50 -0.85 -30.53
CA ASN A 165 -11.11 -2.20 -30.12
C ASN A 165 -9.85 -2.56 -30.92
N ASP A 166 -8.71 -2.64 -30.25
CA ASP A 166 -7.44 -3.02 -30.86
C ASP A 166 -7.35 -4.51 -31.19
N GLY A 167 -8.39 -5.28 -30.86
CA GLY A 167 -8.43 -6.73 -31.07
C GLY A 167 -7.42 -7.50 -30.20
N PHE A 168 -6.70 -6.80 -29.33
CA PHE A 168 -5.62 -7.36 -28.54
C PHE A 168 -6.10 -7.66 -27.12
N ASP A 169 -6.37 -8.94 -26.85
CA ASP A 169 -6.76 -9.41 -25.53
C ASP A 169 -5.53 -9.92 -24.76
N LEU A 170 -5.10 -9.13 -23.76
CA LEU A 170 -4.06 -9.55 -22.82
C LEU A 170 -4.59 -10.51 -21.72
N SER A 171 -5.85 -10.96 -21.80
CA SER A 171 -6.41 -11.84 -20.76
C SER A 171 -5.75 -13.22 -20.74
N GLY A 172 -5.24 -13.69 -21.88
CA GLY A 172 -4.53 -14.97 -22.01
C GLY A 172 -3.05 -14.90 -21.64
N ASP A 173 -2.38 -13.80 -21.91
CA ASP A 173 -1.01 -13.55 -21.51
C ASP A 173 -0.97 -12.93 -20.12
N THR A 174 -1.27 -13.71 -19.13
CA THR A 174 -0.93 -13.39 -17.77
C THR A 174 0.60 -13.17 -17.74
N VAL A 175 1.02 -11.91 -17.81
CA VAL A 175 2.33 -11.57 -17.27
C VAL A 175 2.32 -12.22 -15.90
N LEU A 176 3.08 -13.30 -15.77
CA LEU A 176 3.20 -14.04 -14.53
C LEU A 176 3.43 -13.00 -13.45
N ARG A 177 2.36 -12.70 -12.75
CA ARG A 177 2.47 -11.95 -11.52
C ARG A 177 3.26 -12.87 -10.62
N GLY A 178 4.59 -12.71 -10.65
CA GLY A 178 5.34 -13.18 -9.51
C GLY A 178 4.59 -12.58 -8.34
N GLU A 179 3.94 -13.41 -7.55
CA GLU A 179 3.26 -12.93 -6.35
C GLU A 179 4.25 -11.99 -5.67
N PRO A 180 3.87 -10.73 -5.42
CA PRO A 180 4.78 -9.83 -4.74
C PRO A 180 5.12 -10.56 -3.45
N GLU A 181 6.37 -11.00 -3.32
CA GLU A 181 6.83 -11.62 -2.09
C GLU A 181 6.42 -10.69 -0.97
N SER A 182 5.41 -11.09 -0.23
CA SER A 182 5.03 -10.37 0.98
C SER A 182 6.27 -10.34 1.86
N PRO A 183 6.63 -9.17 2.41
CA PRO A 183 7.72 -9.10 3.35
C PRO A 183 7.54 -10.21 4.39
N ARG A 184 8.58 -10.96 4.68
CA ARG A 184 8.44 -11.97 5.71
C ARG A 184 8.29 -11.30 7.08
N PRO A 185 7.43 -11.82 7.96
CA PRO A 185 7.38 -11.40 9.35
C PRO A 185 8.74 -11.63 10.04
N LEU A 186 9.09 -10.78 11.00
CA LEU A 186 10.20 -11.07 11.92
C LEU A 186 9.76 -12.14 12.91
N ASN A 187 10.68 -13.05 13.27
CA ASN A 187 10.48 -13.93 14.41
C ASN A 187 10.78 -13.21 15.74
N LEU A 188 10.49 -13.86 16.87
CA LEU A 188 10.67 -13.26 18.19
C LEU A 188 12.11 -12.81 18.46
N LEU A 189 13.11 -13.60 18.11
CA LEU A 189 14.52 -13.27 18.32
C LEU A 189 14.95 -12.07 17.49
N GLU A 190 14.40 -11.95 16.27
CA GLU A 190 14.64 -10.81 15.39
C GLU A 190 13.96 -9.55 15.91
N LEU A 191 12.73 -9.66 16.46
CA LEU A 191 12.06 -8.54 17.14
C LEU A 191 12.85 -8.08 18.36
N ASP A 192 13.32 -9.02 19.20
CA ASP A 192 14.16 -8.70 20.36
C ASP A 192 15.47 -8.03 19.94
N SER A 193 16.05 -8.44 18.81
CA SER A 193 17.24 -7.80 18.25
C SER A 193 16.97 -6.35 17.81
N VAL A 194 15.80 -6.08 17.22
CA VAL A 194 15.37 -4.72 16.85
C VAL A 194 15.16 -3.87 18.10
N ILE A 195 14.50 -4.41 19.13
CA ILE A 195 14.29 -3.74 20.42
C ILE A 195 15.66 -3.42 21.05
N GLY A 196 16.54 -4.42 21.17
CA GLY A 196 17.87 -4.23 21.75
C GLY A 196 18.71 -3.20 21.02
N MET A 197 18.56 -3.10 19.68
CA MET A 197 19.24 -2.09 18.89
C MET A 197 18.77 -0.67 19.22
N VAL A 198 17.45 -0.44 19.31
CA VAL A 198 16.93 0.89 19.68
C VAL A 198 17.14 1.22 21.14
N ASP A 199 17.17 0.23 22.03
CA ASP A 199 17.48 0.41 23.45
C ASP A 199 18.95 0.78 23.69
N SER A 200 19.85 0.35 22.80
CA SER A 200 21.27 0.68 22.89
C SER A 200 21.59 2.11 22.46
N THR A 201 20.66 2.81 21.82
CA THR A 201 20.81 4.21 21.45
C THR A 201 20.54 5.10 22.66
N LEU A 202 21.53 5.89 23.08
CA LEU A 202 21.45 6.77 24.23
C LEU A 202 20.53 7.98 24.02
N ILE A 203 20.26 8.33 22.76
CA ILE A 203 19.43 9.49 22.41
C ILE A 203 18.25 8.97 21.59
N SER A 204 17.04 9.27 22.04
CA SER A 204 15.83 8.96 21.29
C SER A 204 15.74 9.87 20.06
N THR A 205 15.95 9.30 18.89
CA THR A 205 15.87 10.00 17.62
C THR A 205 14.49 9.89 16.97
N GLY A 206 13.54 9.22 17.66
CA GLY A 206 12.17 8.92 17.19
C GLY A 206 12.10 7.66 16.31
N GLU A 207 13.20 6.97 16.01
CA GLU A 207 13.19 5.63 15.42
C GLU A 207 12.63 4.60 16.39
N ASP A 208 12.94 4.72 17.66
CA ASP A 208 12.39 3.93 18.76
C ASP A 208 10.86 4.06 18.84
N VAL A 209 10.34 5.30 18.75
CA VAL A 209 8.90 5.56 18.67
C VAL A 209 8.28 4.89 17.44
N LEU A 210 8.92 4.97 16.28
CA LEU A 210 8.44 4.31 15.07
C LEU A 210 8.44 2.78 15.21
N VAL A 211 9.44 2.20 15.86
CA VAL A 211 9.47 0.76 16.17
C VAL A 211 8.35 0.42 17.14
N ALA A 212 8.18 1.19 18.23
CA ALA A 212 7.12 0.99 19.22
C ALA A 212 5.72 1.01 18.59
N LEU A 213 5.43 2.00 17.76
CA LEU A 213 4.16 2.10 17.04
C LEU A 213 3.98 0.96 16.03
N SER A 214 5.05 0.56 15.32
CA SER A 214 4.99 -0.57 14.39
C SER A 214 4.72 -1.88 15.12
N MET A 215 5.30 -2.09 16.30
CA MET A 215 5.05 -3.24 17.17
C MET A 215 3.65 -3.23 17.78
N SER A 216 2.97 -2.07 17.81
CA SER A 216 1.56 -1.93 18.20
C SER A 216 0.60 -2.03 17.01
N GLY A 217 1.08 -2.49 15.86
CA GLY A 217 0.27 -2.75 14.68
C GLY A 217 0.09 -1.56 13.73
N ALA A 218 0.77 -0.43 13.94
CA ALA A 218 0.67 0.71 13.04
C ALA A 218 1.25 0.40 11.65
N SER A 219 0.56 0.83 10.61
CA SER A 219 1.15 0.98 9.29
C SER A 219 2.12 2.16 9.26
N ALA A 220 2.99 2.22 8.26
CA ALA A 220 3.94 3.34 8.14
C ALA A 220 3.26 4.71 8.05
N ASN A 221 2.07 4.77 7.44
CA ASN A 221 1.30 6.01 7.37
C ASN A 221 0.73 6.38 8.74
N GLU A 222 0.10 5.43 9.42
CA GLU A 222 -0.44 5.64 10.76
C GLU A 222 0.66 6.05 11.74
N ALA A 223 1.76 5.28 11.81
CA ALA A 223 2.88 5.58 12.72
C ALA A 223 3.46 6.99 12.54
N GLY A 224 3.49 7.47 11.29
CA GLY A 224 4.02 8.80 11.01
C GLY A 224 3.03 9.94 11.21
N LEU A 225 1.73 9.63 11.36
CA LEU A 225 0.67 10.62 11.61
C LEU A 225 0.28 10.73 13.07
N VAL A 226 0.67 9.78 13.94
CA VAL A 226 0.38 9.81 15.38
C VAL A 226 0.96 11.08 16.00
N ARG A 227 0.12 11.77 16.77
CA ARG A 227 0.46 12.97 17.55
C ARG A 227 0.66 12.64 19.02
N ALA A 228 1.22 13.57 19.78
CA ALA A 228 1.41 13.38 21.20
C ALA A 228 0.07 13.17 21.94
N CYS A 229 -1.00 13.90 21.55
CA CYS A 229 -2.34 13.76 22.13
C CYS A 229 -3.04 12.44 21.81
N ASP A 230 -2.56 11.68 20.82
CA ASP A 230 -3.15 10.40 20.45
C ASP A 230 -2.69 9.25 21.36
N VAL A 231 -1.72 9.49 22.26
CA VAL A 231 -1.18 8.49 23.19
C VAL A 231 -1.75 8.71 24.59
N ASP A 232 -2.46 7.72 25.08
CA ASP A 232 -2.92 7.65 26.46
C ASP A 232 -1.98 6.74 27.26
N HIS A 233 -1.03 7.36 27.95
CA HIS A 233 -0.04 6.64 28.76
C HIS A 233 -0.67 5.95 29.97
N ALA A 234 -1.76 6.49 30.52
CA ALA A 234 -2.39 5.92 31.70
C ALA A 234 -3.08 4.60 31.38
N ASN A 235 -3.67 4.50 30.20
CA ASN A 235 -4.33 3.29 29.73
C ASN A 235 -3.45 2.45 28.78
N MET A 236 -2.22 2.88 28.52
CA MET A 236 -1.28 2.25 27.58
C MET A 236 -1.91 1.99 26.21
N VAL A 237 -2.56 2.98 25.63
CA VAL A 237 -3.17 2.88 24.30
C VAL A 237 -2.75 4.03 23.40
N VAL A 238 -2.85 3.78 22.09
CA VAL A 238 -2.64 4.79 21.05
C VAL A 238 -3.83 4.78 20.08
N HIS A 239 -4.28 5.97 19.70
CA HIS A 239 -5.36 6.18 18.75
C HIS A 239 -4.77 6.33 17.35
N PHE A 240 -5.03 5.37 16.47
CA PHE A 240 -4.65 5.49 15.06
C PHE A 240 -5.79 6.12 14.28
N HIS A 241 -5.44 7.16 13.53
CA HIS A 241 -6.35 7.86 12.61
C HIS A 241 -6.08 7.42 11.16
N GLY A 242 -7.04 7.58 10.27
CA GLY A 242 -6.88 7.27 8.84
C GLY A 242 -8.06 6.51 8.26
N GLU A 243 -7.81 5.63 7.28
CA GLU A 243 -8.87 4.87 6.59
C GLU A 243 -9.59 3.86 7.51
N ASN A 244 -8.87 3.30 8.49
CA ASN A 244 -9.40 2.35 9.48
C ASN A 244 -9.03 2.83 10.89
N PRO A 245 -9.75 3.82 11.44
CA PRO A 245 -9.47 4.33 12.78
C PRO A 245 -9.65 3.23 13.83
N ARG A 246 -8.68 3.13 14.76
CA ARG A 246 -8.72 2.15 15.84
C ARG A 246 -7.89 2.59 17.03
N ILE A 247 -8.16 1.95 18.16
CA ILE A 247 -7.34 2.02 19.36
C ILE A 247 -6.46 0.78 19.38
N ALA A 248 -5.16 0.97 19.58
CA ALA A 248 -4.21 -0.12 19.76
C ALA A 248 -3.58 -0.07 21.13
N VAL A 249 -3.35 -1.25 21.71
CA VAL A 249 -2.68 -1.40 23.02
C VAL A 249 -1.18 -1.29 22.79
N LEU A 250 -0.53 -0.50 23.63
CA LEU A 250 0.92 -0.38 23.70
C LEU A 250 1.45 -1.43 24.69
N THR A 251 2.57 -2.06 24.34
CA THR A 251 3.34 -2.80 25.36
C THR A 251 3.94 -1.82 26.36
N GLU A 252 4.28 -2.28 27.55
CA GLU A 252 4.97 -1.45 28.55
C GLU A 252 6.25 -0.84 27.98
N TRP A 253 7.05 -1.64 27.25
CA TRP A 253 8.23 -1.14 26.55
C TRP A 253 7.90 0.00 25.59
N ALA A 254 6.88 -0.17 24.75
CA ALA A 254 6.48 0.86 23.76
C ALA A 254 6.00 2.14 24.45
N CYS A 255 5.20 2.02 25.52
CA CYS A 255 4.72 3.15 26.30
C CYS A 255 5.89 3.92 26.94
N ASN A 256 6.84 3.21 27.56
CA ASN A 256 8.02 3.80 28.17
C ASN A 256 8.92 4.51 27.15
N ARG A 257 9.10 3.93 25.94
CA ARG A 257 9.91 4.57 24.88
C ARG A 257 9.25 5.85 24.37
N ILE A 258 7.94 5.84 24.17
CA ILE A 258 7.19 7.04 23.75
C ILE A 258 7.25 8.11 24.85
N ALA A 259 7.08 7.74 26.11
CA ALA A 259 7.18 8.68 27.24
C ALA A 259 8.58 9.32 27.33
N LEU A 260 9.64 8.52 27.19
CA LEU A 260 11.01 9.01 27.17
C LEU A 260 11.22 10.00 26.04
N PHE A 261 10.79 9.65 24.81
CA PHE A 261 10.88 10.53 23.66
C PHE A 261 10.19 11.87 23.90
N LEU A 262 8.98 11.86 24.45
CA LEU A 262 8.22 13.08 24.74
C LEU A 262 8.93 13.95 25.80
N SER A 263 9.52 13.34 26.82
CA SER A 263 10.25 14.07 27.86
C SER A 263 11.53 14.77 27.32
N GLU A 264 12.22 14.13 26.36
CA GLU A 264 13.46 14.66 25.78
C GLU A 264 13.21 15.69 24.68
N ASN A 265 12.11 15.55 23.91
CA ASN A 265 11.90 16.33 22.69
C ASN A 265 10.87 17.47 22.84
N HIS A 266 10.23 17.61 24.01
CA HIS A 266 9.26 18.68 24.32
C HIS A 266 8.21 18.89 23.22
N ARG A 267 7.65 17.80 22.65
CA ARG A 267 6.64 17.87 21.62
C ARG A 267 5.34 18.44 22.15
N GLY A 268 4.78 19.42 21.42
CA GLY A 268 3.43 19.91 21.72
C GLY A 268 2.37 18.84 21.40
N ASN A 269 1.22 18.91 22.08
CA ASN A 269 0.16 17.90 21.98
C ASN A 269 -0.28 17.62 20.54
N ASP A 270 -0.37 18.66 19.70
CA ASP A 270 -0.82 18.54 18.31
C ASP A 270 0.31 18.18 17.32
N GLN A 271 1.56 18.11 17.80
CA GLN A 271 2.69 17.77 16.95
C GLN A 271 2.80 16.25 16.74
N ARG A 272 3.21 15.87 15.54
CA ARG A 272 3.51 14.47 15.23
C ARG A 272 4.66 13.98 16.09
N LEU A 273 4.55 12.75 16.59
CA LEU A 273 5.55 12.18 17.47
C LEU A 273 6.90 12.05 16.78
N ALA A 274 6.99 11.18 15.78
CA ALA A 274 8.25 10.73 15.23
C ALA A 274 8.61 11.38 13.89
N VAL A 275 7.67 12.00 13.19
CA VAL A 275 7.88 12.62 11.88
C VAL A 275 7.67 14.12 11.99
N ALA A 276 8.56 14.91 11.42
CA ALA A 276 8.44 16.36 11.45
C ALA A 276 7.17 16.85 10.73
N ASP A 277 6.52 17.87 11.27
CA ASP A 277 5.24 18.38 10.76
C ASP A 277 5.33 18.96 9.35
N PHE A 278 6.51 19.43 8.92
CA PHE A 278 6.73 19.92 7.56
C PHE A 278 6.74 18.80 6.50
N VAL A 279 6.83 17.52 6.90
CA VAL A 279 6.72 16.40 5.97
C VAL A 279 5.28 16.30 5.50
N THR A 280 5.06 16.42 4.19
CA THR A 280 3.70 16.32 3.64
C THR A 280 3.11 14.94 3.89
N THR A 281 1.80 14.86 4.10
CA THR A 281 1.08 13.61 4.38
C THR A 281 1.41 12.51 3.36
N GLU A 282 1.64 12.88 2.11
CA GLU A 282 2.01 11.96 1.03
C GLU A 282 3.39 11.32 1.21
N ASN A 283 4.30 12.01 1.85
CA ASN A 283 5.67 11.55 2.07
C ASN A 283 5.89 10.88 3.43
N VAL A 284 4.91 10.97 4.34
CA VAL A 284 5.00 10.41 5.69
C VAL A 284 5.37 8.93 5.66
N ALA A 285 4.59 8.12 4.96
CA ALA A 285 4.85 6.68 4.90
C ALA A 285 6.24 6.35 4.31
N ARG A 286 6.71 7.13 3.33
CA ARG A 286 8.06 6.97 2.75
C ARG A 286 9.13 7.29 3.78
N THR A 287 8.97 8.39 4.51
CA THR A 287 9.89 8.81 5.58
C THR A 287 9.99 7.75 6.66
N VAL A 288 8.84 7.27 7.17
CA VAL A 288 8.77 6.20 8.18
C VAL A 288 9.46 4.93 7.68
N ASN A 289 9.13 4.45 6.48
CA ASN A 289 9.75 3.26 5.91
C ASN A 289 11.27 3.41 5.77
N THR A 290 11.76 4.59 5.36
CA THR A 290 13.20 4.83 5.23
C THR A 290 13.89 4.75 6.60
N ARG A 291 13.31 5.37 7.64
CA ARG A 291 13.86 5.36 8.99
C ARG A 291 13.84 3.95 9.60
N LEU A 292 12.72 3.24 9.51
CA LEU A 292 12.64 1.85 9.98
C LEU A 292 13.62 0.94 9.22
N MET A 293 13.81 1.13 7.91
CA MET A 293 14.83 0.39 7.16
C MET A 293 16.26 0.70 7.62
N ASN A 294 16.52 1.89 8.12
CA ASN A 294 17.82 2.20 8.72
C ASN A 294 18.00 1.42 10.03
N VAL A 295 16.99 1.37 10.90
CA VAL A 295 17.01 0.51 12.09
C VAL A 295 17.27 -0.94 11.71
N MET A 296 16.55 -1.47 10.72
CA MET A 296 16.75 -2.84 10.24
C MET A 296 18.18 -3.11 9.76
N ARG A 297 18.81 -2.15 9.06
CA ARG A 297 20.20 -2.28 8.63
C ARG A 297 21.17 -2.28 9.81
N MET A 298 20.94 -1.40 10.80
CA MET A 298 21.75 -1.34 12.02
C MET A 298 21.63 -2.64 12.83
N THR A 299 20.47 -3.30 12.80
CA THR A 299 20.26 -4.62 13.40
C THR A 299 20.92 -5.76 12.59
N GLY A 300 21.49 -5.46 11.41
CA GLY A 300 22.20 -6.44 10.58
C GLY A 300 21.38 -7.06 9.46
N PHE A 301 20.13 -6.66 9.25
CA PHE A 301 19.34 -7.16 8.12
C PHE A 301 19.85 -6.62 6.78
N ARG A 302 20.19 -7.54 5.87
CA ARG A 302 20.73 -7.20 4.55
C ARG A 302 19.63 -7.02 3.52
N SER A 303 19.93 -6.26 2.48
CA SER A 303 19.09 -6.20 1.29
C SER A 303 18.94 -7.60 0.68
N GLY A 304 17.73 -7.97 0.28
CA GLY A 304 17.44 -9.31 -0.28
C GLY A 304 17.07 -10.38 0.75
N SER A 305 17.09 -10.10 2.06
CA SER A 305 16.66 -11.04 3.11
C SER A 305 15.14 -11.28 3.17
N GLY A 306 14.35 -10.65 2.27
CA GLY A 306 12.88 -10.66 2.33
C GLY A 306 12.30 -9.81 3.47
N VAL A 307 13.18 -9.13 4.23
CA VAL A 307 12.81 -8.27 5.36
C VAL A 307 12.70 -6.82 4.91
N THR A 308 11.66 -6.14 5.35
CA THR A 308 11.40 -4.72 5.08
C THR A 308 10.95 -4.01 6.37
N ALA A 309 10.79 -2.70 6.33
CA ALA A 309 10.20 -1.94 7.45
C ALA A 309 8.86 -2.53 7.94
N LYS A 310 8.06 -3.09 7.03
CA LYS A 310 6.78 -3.73 7.35
C LYS A 310 6.96 -5.03 8.16
N SER A 311 8.11 -5.67 8.10
CA SER A 311 8.39 -6.95 8.77
C SER A 311 8.31 -6.85 10.29
N ILE A 312 8.60 -5.67 10.88
CA ILE A 312 8.44 -5.43 12.33
C ILE A 312 6.96 -5.60 12.71
N ARG A 313 6.09 -4.87 12.03
CA ARG A 313 4.64 -4.93 12.24
C ARG A 313 4.07 -6.34 12.03
N LEU A 314 4.54 -7.02 10.98
CA LEU A 314 4.10 -8.38 10.68
C LEU A 314 4.60 -9.38 11.72
N GLY A 315 5.82 -9.20 12.25
CA GLY A 315 6.34 -10.03 13.34
C GLY A 315 5.50 -9.88 14.61
N ALA A 316 5.16 -8.65 15.00
CA ALA A 316 4.26 -8.41 16.12
C ALA A 316 2.87 -9.03 15.89
N ALA A 317 2.34 -8.92 14.66
CA ALA A 317 1.07 -9.55 14.32
C ALA A 317 1.12 -11.09 14.35
N MET A 318 2.27 -11.72 14.07
CA MET A 318 2.45 -13.17 14.24
C MET A 318 2.35 -13.59 15.71
N VAL A 319 2.87 -12.79 16.63
CA VAL A 319 2.73 -13.06 18.07
C VAL A 319 1.25 -13.02 18.48
N VAL A 320 0.50 -12.03 17.98
CA VAL A 320 -0.95 -11.95 18.22
C VAL A 320 -1.69 -13.13 17.59
N LEU A 321 -1.33 -13.51 16.36
CA LEU A 321 -1.90 -14.66 15.66
C LEU A 321 -1.74 -15.96 16.46
N GLU A 322 -0.52 -16.20 16.97
CA GLU A 322 -0.21 -17.40 17.75
C GLU A 322 -0.94 -17.43 19.10
N ALA A 323 -1.13 -16.26 19.73
CA ALA A 323 -1.75 -16.16 21.05
C ALA A 323 -3.29 -16.10 20.99
N GLN A 324 -3.88 -15.43 20.00
CA GLN A 324 -5.30 -15.03 19.99
C GLN A 324 -6.01 -15.36 18.65
N GLY A 325 -5.30 -15.89 17.66
CA GLY A 325 -5.86 -16.30 16.38
C GLY A 325 -5.91 -15.20 15.30
N LEU A 326 -6.42 -15.60 14.13
CA LEU A 326 -6.35 -14.79 12.91
C LEU A 326 -7.20 -13.51 12.99
N GLU A 327 -8.34 -13.58 13.66
CA GLU A 327 -9.24 -12.44 13.82
C GLU A 327 -8.59 -11.32 14.66
N ALA A 328 -7.97 -11.70 15.77
CA ALA A 328 -7.22 -10.78 16.60
C ALA A 328 -6.03 -10.14 15.84
N ALA A 329 -5.30 -10.95 15.05
CA ALA A 329 -4.22 -10.44 14.21
C ALA A 329 -4.74 -9.49 13.11
N ALA A 330 -5.93 -9.72 12.56
CA ALA A 330 -6.56 -8.81 11.59
C ALA A 330 -6.92 -7.47 12.23
N LEU A 331 -7.54 -7.51 13.42
CA LEU A 331 -7.85 -6.32 14.21
C LEU A 331 -6.59 -5.54 14.57
N PHE A 332 -5.57 -6.22 15.08
CA PHE A 332 -4.27 -5.63 15.40
C PHE A 332 -3.65 -4.90 14.20
N LEU A 333 -3.75 -5.48 13.01
CA LEU A 333 -3.29 -4.87 11.78
C LEU A 333 -4.25 -3.83 11.19
N GLY A 334 -5.45 -3.66 11.72
CA GLY A 334 -6.48 -2.81 11.14
C GLY A 334 -6.91 -3.27 9.74
N ASN A 335 -6.92 -4.58 9.49
CA ASN A 335 -7.34 -5.16 8.23
C ASN A 335 -8.81 -5.59 8.29
N ASN A 336 -9.57 -5.30 7.25
CA ASN A 336 -10.98 -5.71 7.13
C ASN A 336 -11.18 -7.09 6.47
N SER A 337 -10.09 -7.82 6.18
CA SER A 337 -10.13 -9.11 5.48
C SER A 337 -9.19 -10.10 6.14
N LEU A 338 -9.76 -11.23 6.58
CA LEU A 338 -9.00 -12.35 7.15
C LEU A 338 -8.08 -12.98 6.11
N ASP A 339 -8.55 -13.17 4.87
CA ASP A 339 -7.73 -13.71 3.77
C ASP A 339 -6.52 -12.81 3.44
N ALA A 340 -6.72 -11.49 3.47
CA ALA A 340 -5.63 -10.56 3.26
C ALA A 340 -4.61 -10.62 4.41
N THR A 341 -5.09 -10.81 5.64
CA THR A 341 -4.27 -10.97 6.83
C THR A 341 -3.50 -12.27 6.78
N ALA A 342 -4.17 -13.39 6.52
CA ALA A 342 -3.54 -14.70 6.40
C ALA A 342 -2.44 -14.71 5.34
N ARG A 343 -2.71 -14.20 4.13
CA ARG A 343 -1.70 -14.05 3.08
C ARG A 343 -0.53 -13.16 3.50
N MET A 344 -0.81 -12.06 4.22
CA MET A 344 0.19 -11.13 4.68
C MET A 344 1.12 -11.75 5.73
N LEU A 345 0.57 -12.61 6.59
CA LEU A 345 1.29 -13.34 7.62
C LEU A 345 1.83 -14.68 7.13
N ARG A 346 1.58 -15.08 5.87
CA ARG A 346 1.91 -16.38 5.30
C ARG A 346 1.28 -17.54 6.08
N TYR A 347 0.08 -17.32 6.62
CA TYR A 347 -0.66 -18.28 7.42
C TYR A 347 -1.69 -19.03 6.58
N GLU A 348 -1.58 -20.34 6.53
CA GLU A 348 -2.45 -21.25 5.78
C GLU A 348 -3.62 -21.72 6.66
N TRP A 349 -4.54 -20.84 6.97
CA TRP A 349 -5.65 -21.12 7.88
C TRP A 349 -6.65 -22.19 7.36
N TRP A 350 -6.68 -22.44 6.04
CA TRP A 350 -7.49 -23.50 5.45
C TRP A 350 -6.94 -24.92 5.67
N VAL A 351 -5.67 -25.05 6.08
CA VAL A 351 -5.04 -26.34 6.36
C VAL A 351 -5.26 -26.77 7.82
N ALA A 352 -5.66 -25.83 8.67
CA ALA A 352 -5.81 -26.03 10.12
C ALA A 352 -7.17 -26.63 10.52
N LYS A 353 -7.85 -27.40 9.63
CA LYS A 353 -9.11 -28.10 9.93
C LYS A 353 -8.88 -29.57 10.15
#